data_2781c19ff68272dc53337a9b94b87274
#
_entry.id   2781c19ff68272dc53337a9b94b87274
#
_cell.length_a   1.000
_cell.length_b   1.000
_cell.length_c   1.000
_cell.angle_alpha   90.00
_cell.angle_beta   90.00
_cell.angle_gamma   90.00
#
_symmetry.space_group_name_H-M   'P 1'
#
loop_
_entity.id
_entity.type
_entity.pdbx_description
1 polymer ?
#
loop_
_entity_poly.entity_id
_entity_poly.type
_entity_poly.pdbx_seq_one_letter_code
_entity_poly.pdbx_strand_id
1 'polypeptide(L)'
;YYNDFWNEMRGKQAVTDSLYNNRESKTNAYHLPGESNKKYTAVLRKESAVRQLATIVNATRSDSRLWTFDCEGQAEWGDMVNLEGMDNEDDFQRFEVQAYRLSELVRLGLEFASDQSFAIEDYVIGKMARCFGTSEEQAFINGTGENQPTGILHATDGAETGVTAESDSAISYDEIIKLYLSVDKKYRKHGTWLMNDETALALRTLKDSAGNYLWLSLIHISEPT
;
A
#
# COMPACT_ATOMS: atom_id res chain seq x y z
N TYR A 1 -25.49 18.06 -0.92
CA TYR A 1 -24.46 17.65 0.05
C TYR A 1 -23.05 18.12 -0.34
N TYR A 2 -22.59 17.91 -1.59
CA TYR A 2 -21.25 18.32 -2.04
C TYR A 2 -20.98 19.81 -1.81
N ASN A 3 -21.83 20.67 -2.36
CA ASN A 3 -21.69 22.12 -2.21
C ASN A 3 -21.84 22.56 -0.75
N ASP A 4 -22.76 21.97 -0.01
CA ASP A 4 -23.00 22.29 1.41
C ASP A 4 -21.79 21.91 2.26
N PHE A 5 -21.18 20.76 1.99
CA PHE A 5 -19.97 20.31 2.70
C PHE A 5 -18.82 21.31 2.52
N TRP A 6 -18.52 21.72 1.28
CA TRP A 6 -17.43 22.65 1.02
C TRP A 6 -17.74 24.08 1.47
N ASN A 7 -19.01 24.50 1.46
CA ASN A 7 -19.43 25.79 2.02
C ASN A 7 -19.30 25.82 3.55
N GLU A 8 -19.63 24.73 4.24
CA GLU A 8 -19.41 24.58 5.68
C GLU A 8 -17.92 24.64 6.01
N MET A 9 -17.08 23.94 5.23
CA MET A 9 -15.62 23.98 5.40
C MET A 9 -15.04 25.40 5.19
N ARG A 10 -15.73 26.25 4.42
CA ARG A 10 -15.38 27.67 4.26
C ARG A 10 -15.96 28.56 5.38
N GLY A 11 -16.77 28.02 6.28
CA GLY A 11 -17.49 28.79 7.29
C GLY A 11 -18.57 29.72 6.74
N LYS A 12 -19.08 29.43 5.53
CA LYS A 12 -20.06 30.32 4.83
C LYS A 12 -21.51 29.96 5.10
N GLN A 13 -21.79 28.78 5.60
CA GLN A 13 -23.16 28.28 5.70
C GLN A 13 -23.37 27.56 7.03
N ALA A 14 -24.57 27.74 7.63
CA ALA A 14 -25.00 26.93 8.76
C ALA A 14 -25.25 25.48 8.33
N VAL A 15 -25.16 24.54 9.26
CA VAL A 15 -25.42 23.12 9.03
C VAL A 15 -26.78 22.94 8.37
N THR A 16 -26.79 22.37 7.18
CA THR A 16 -28.02 22.05 6.44
C THR A 16 -28.53 20.65 6.77
N ASP A 17 -29.79 20.36 6.48
CA ASP A 17 -30.35 19.01 6.62
C ASP A 17 -29.55 17.96 5.85
N SER A 18 -29.01 18.33 4.70
CA SER A 18 -28.12 17.49 3.89
C SER A 18 -26.85 17.11 4.63
N LEU A 19 -26.21 18.04 5.32
CA LEU A 19 -25.04 17.78 6.15
C LEU A 19 -25.41 16.97 7.40
N TYR A 20 -26.50 17.34 8.06
CA TYR A 20 -26.95 16.65 9.25
C TYR A 20 -27.25 15.17 9.00
N ASN A 21 -27.95 14.85 7.91
CA ASN A 21 -28.31 13.48 7.56
C ASN A 21 -27.10 12.60 7.11
N ASN A 22 -26.00 13.23 6.67
CA ASN A 22 -24.76 12.54 6.32
C ASN A 22 -23.70 12.55 7.41
N ARG A 23 -24.11 12.86 8.64
CA ARG A 23 -23.26 12.90 9.81
C ARG A 23 -23.18 11.52 10.46
N GLU A 24 -22.00 11.10 10.85
CA GLU A 24 -21.84 9.89 11.62
C GLU A 24 -22.41 10.10 13.04
N SER A 25 -23.37 9.28 13.43
CA SER A 25 -24.15 9.45 14.67
C SER A 25 -23.32 9.39 15.97
N LYS A 26 -22.17 8.69 15.93
CA LYS A 26 -21.28 8.52 17.10
C LYS A 26 -20.25 9.61 17.27
N THR A 27 -19.70 10.11 16.17
CA THR A 27 -18.54 11.02 16.17
C THR A 27 -18.91 12.44 15.75
N ASN A 28 -20.13 12.67 15.28
CA ASN A 28 -20.56 13.89 14.62
C ASN A 28 -19.69 14.30 13.41
N ALA A 29 -18.96 13.36 12.83
CA ALA A 29 -18.09 13.59 11.70
C ALA A 29 -18.87 13.57 10.38
N TYR A 30 -18.51 14.43 9.46
CA TYR A 30 -19.05 14.44 8.11
C TYR A 30 -18.27 13.46 7.23
N HIS A 31 -18.99 12.73 6.39
CA HIS A 31 -18.36 11.93 5.36
C HIS A 31 -17.91 12.81 4.20
N LEU A 32 -16.75 12.51 3.63
CA LEU A 32 -16.29 13.18 2.43
C LEU A 32 -17.27 12.92 1.27
N PRO A 33 -17.68 13.97 0.51
CA PRO A 33 -18.54 13.78 -0.66
C PRO A 33 -17.96 12.76 -1.64
N GLY A 34 -18.83 11.95 -2.28
CA GLY A 34 -18.39 10.84 -3.12
C GLY A 34 -17.47 11.26 -4.29
N GLU A 35 -17.68 12.45 -4.88
CA GLU A 35 -16.83 12.99 -5.93
C GLU A 35 -15.44 13.36 -5.38
N SER A 36 -15.41 14.03 -4.23
CA SER A 36 -14.16 14.38 -3.52
C SER A 36 -13.41 13.13 -3.05
N ASN A 37 -14.13 12.08 -2.62
CA ASN A 37 -13.54 10.81 -2.25
C ASN A 37 -12.88 10.10 -3.43
N LYS A 38 -13.46 10.16 -4.63
CA LYS A 38 -12.83 9.64 -5.85
C LYS A 38 -11.52 10.38 -6.19
N LYS A 39 -11.54 11.71 -6.09
CA LYS A 39 -10.33 12.55 -6.28
C LYS A 39 -9.26 12.17 -5.24
N TYR A 40 -9.63 12.10 -3.97
CA TYR A 40 -8.74 11.71 -2.89
C TYR A 40 -8.10 10.34 -3.14
N THR A 41 -8.88 9.33 -3.47
CA THR A 41 -8.37 7.97 -3.73
C THR A 41 -7.42 7.95 -4.93
N ALA A 42 -7.71 8.72 -5.97
CA ALA A 42 -6.86 8.81 -7.16
C ALA A 42 -5.50 9.47 -6.86
N VAL A 43 -5.49 10.52 -6.03
CA VAL A 43 -4.25 11.20 -5.60
C VAL A 43 -3.47 10.29 -4.64
N LEU A 44 -4.12 9.72 -3.63
CA LEU A 44 -3.51 8.81 -2.67
C LEU A 44 -2.80 7.63 -3.36
N ARG A 45 -3.43 7.04 -4.39
CA ARG A 45 -2.82 5.94 -5.14
C ARG A 45 -1.56 6.35 -5.89
N LYS A 46 -1.45 7.61 -6.32
CA LYS A 46 -0.25 8.12 -6.98
C LYS A 46 0.89 8.39 -6.00
N GLU A 47 0.55 8.79 -4.78
CA GLU A 47 1.54 9.16 -3.75
C GLU A 47 2.17 7.94 -3.05
N SER A 48 1.57 6.74 -3.16
CA SER A 48 2.09 5.53 -2.51
C SER A 48 2.50 4.47 -3.52
N ALA A 49 3.79 4.11 -3.55
CA ALA A 49 4.32 3.03 -4.37
C ALA A 49 3.74 1.66 -3.95
N VAL A 50 3.58 1.43 -2.64
CA VAL A 50 3.01 0.18 -2.12
C VAL A 50 1.58 0.00 -2.61
N ARG A 51 0.75 1.05 -2.63
CA ARG A 51 -0.64 0.97 -3.15
C ARG A 51 -0.73 0.70 -4.65
N GLN A 52 0.32 1.01 -5.40
CA GLN A 52 0.39 0.68 -6.83
C GLN A 52 0.73 -0.79 -7.06
N LEU A 53 1.53 -1.39 -6.19
CA LEU A 53 2.01 -2.76 -6.31
C LEU A 53 1.12 -3.78 -5.60
N ALA A 54 0.54 -3.40 -4.46
CA ALA A 54 -0.24 -4.30 -3.63
C ALA A 54 -1.64 -4.58 -4.19
N THR A 55 -2.16 -5.77 -3.90
CA THR A 55 -3.56 -6.10 -4.14
C THR A 55 -4.43 -5.46 -3.08
N ILE A 56 -5.38 -4.63 -3.49
CA ILE A 56 -6.30 -3.94 -2.59
C ILE A 56 -7.55 -4.79 -2.40
N VAL A 57 -7.79 -5.22 -1.18
CA VAL A 57 -9.00 -5.95 -0.78
C VAL A 57 -9.94 -4.99 -0.04
N ASN A 58 -11.16 -4.85 -0.54
CA ASN A 58 -12.17 -4.01 0.11
C ASN A 58 -12.86 -4.78 1.23
N ALA A 59 -12.60 -4.37 2.48
CA ALA A 59 -13.29 -4.90 3.65
C ALA A 59 -14.52 -4.04 3.95
N THR A 60 -15.70 -4.68 4.10
CA THR A 60 -16.97 -3.98 4.38
C THR A 60 -17.11 -3.63 5.85
N ARG A 61 -16.42 -4.35 6.74
CA ARG A 61 -16.45 -4.19 8.20
C ARG A 61 -15.06 -4.34 8.79
N SER A 62 -14.82 -3.75 9.96
CA SER A 62 -13.57 -3.88 10.71
C SER A 62 -13.32 -5.30 11.27
N ASP A 63 -14.32 -6.15 11.27
CA ASP A 63 -14.27 -7.56 11.67
C ASP A 63 -14.31 -8.52 10.47
N SER A 64 -14.02 -8.02 9.28
CA SER A 64 -13.98 -8.84 8.07
C SER A 64 -12.91 -9.93 8.19
N ARG A 65 -13.27 -11.13 7.75
CA ARG A 65 -12.37 -12.28 7.72
C ARG A 65 -11.98 -12.53 6.27
N LEU A 66 -10.70 -12.65 6.04
CA LEU A 66 -10.17 -13.05 4.75
C LEU A 66 -9.80 -14.55 4.83
N TRP A 67 -10.36 -15.31 3.91
CA TRP A 67 -10.00 -16.72 3.75
C TRP A 67 -9.04 -16.84 2.57
N THR A 68 -7.91 -17.46 2.81
CA THR A 68 -6.98 -17.85 1.75
C THR A 68 -6.91 -19.37 1.72
N PHE A 69 -6.73 -19.93 0.55
CA PHE A 69 -6.46 -21.34 0.36
C PHE A 69 -5.26 -21.48 -0.55
N ASP A 70 -4.41 -22.42 -0.24
CA ASP A 70 -3.30 -22.79 -1.11
C ASP A 70 -3.68 -24.09 -1.82
N CYS A 71 -3.72 -24.07 -3.13
CA CYS A 71 -3.96 -25.24 -3.97
C CYS A 71 -2.61 -25.80 -4.42
N GLU A 72 -1.91 -26.50 -3.56
CA GLU A 72 -0.68 -27.21 -3.91
C GLU A 72 -0.91 -28.62 -4.46
N GLY A 73 -2.17 -29.01 -4.66
CA GLY A 73 -2.56 -30.30 -5.20
C GLY A 73 -2.04 -30.55 -6.62
N GLN A 74 -1.44 -31.71 -6.85
CA GLN A 74 -1.09 -32.18 -8.20
C GLN A 74 -2.20 -33.08 -8.72
N ALA A 75 -2.67 -32.82 -9.94
CA ALA A 75 -3.59 -33.72 -10.62
C ALA A 75 -2.80 -34.91 -11.19
N GLU A 76 -3.26 -36.14 -10.91
CA GLU A 76 -2.68 -37.36 -11.47
C GLU A 76 -3.53 -37.88 -12.62
N TRP A 77 -2.83 -38.43 -13.62
CA TRP A 77 -3.46 -39.15 -14.74
C TRP A 77 -3.69 -40.61 -14.34
N GLY A 78 -4.94 -41.04 -14.18
CA GLY A 78 -5.27 -42.43 -13.83
C GLY A 78 -6.72 -42.77 -14.11
N ASP A 79 -7.06 -44.04 -14.00
CA ASP A 79 -8.44 -44.51 -14.11
C ASP A 79 -9.23 -44.07 -12.88
N MET A 80 -10.46 -43.58 -13.10
CA MET A 80 -11.39 -43.07 -12.09
C MET A 80 -11.74 -44.02 -10.94
N VAL A 81 -11.19 -45.22 -10.92
CA VAL A 81 -11.60 -46.28 -9.97
C VAL A 81 -10.75 -46.30 -8.68
N ASN A 82 -9.61 -45.60 -8.63
CA ASN A 82 -8.72 -45.55 -7.48
C ASN A 82 -8.40 -44.10 -7.03
N LEU A 83 -9.43 -43.37 -6.61
CA LEU A 83 -9.31 -42.07 -5.98
C LEU A 83 -9.04 -42.18 -4.45
N GLU A 84 -8.78 -43.36 -3.93
CA GLU A 84 -8.41 -43.58 -2.54
C GLU A 84 -6.97 -43.05 -2.32
N GLY A 85 -6.84 -41.88 -1.72
CA GLY A 85 -5.57 -41.22 -1.40
C GLY A 85 -5.38 -39.83 -2.01
N MET A 86 -6.31 -39.33 -2.80
CA MET A 86 -6.32 -37.95 -3.32
C MET A 86 -7.02 -36.96 -2.38
N ASP A 87 -6.94 -37.19 -1.09
CA ASP A 87 -7.49 -36.26 -0.11
C ASP A 87 -6.45 -35.15 0.14
N ASN A 88 -6.49 -34.12 -0.72
CA ASN A 88 -5.82 -32.88 -0.43
C ASN A 88 -6.74 -32.13 0.54
N GLU A 89 -6.43 -32.18 1.84
CA GLU A 89 -7.03 -31.26 2.78
C GLU A 89 -6.69 -29.83 2.33
N ASP A 90 -7.67 -29.14 1.78
CA ASP A 90 -7.54 -27.71 1.46
C ASP A 90 -7.27 -26.95 2.76
N ASP A 91 -6.05 -26.50 2.94
CA ASP A 91 -5.62 -25.79 4.13
C ASP A 91 -6.14 -24.35 4.04
N PHE A 92 -7.38 -24.15 4.51
CA PHE A 92 -7.99 -22.83 4.60
C PHE A 92 -7.37 -22.04 5.74
N GLN A 93 -6.56 -21.05 5.40
CA GLN A 93 -6.04 -20.12 6.38
C GLN A 93 -6.98 -18.93 6.54
N ARG A 94 -7.30 -18.60 7.79
CA ARG A 94 -8.16 -17.48 8.15
C ARG A 94 -7.33 -16.34 8.68
N PHE A 95 -7.43 -15.18 8.02
CA PHE A 95 -6.85 -13.94 8.48
C PHE A 95 -7.93 -13.00 9.03
N GLU A 96 -7.68 -12.44 10.20
CA GLU A 96 -8.53 -11.40 10.78
C GLU A 96 -8.03 -10.02 10.30
N VAL A 97 -8.92 -9.27 9.66
CA VAL A 97 -8.60 -7.92 9.20
C VAL A 97 -8.81 -6.95 10.36
N GLN A 98 -7.73 -6.29 10.78
CA GLN A 98 -7.78 -5.23 11.78
C GLN A 98 -7.87 -3.87 11.09
N ALA A 99 -8.67 -2.96 11.66
CA ALA A 99 -8.79 -1.58 11.19
C ALA A 99 -8.01 -0.64 12.10
N TYR A 100 -7.10 0.11 11.51
CA TYR A 100 -6.33 1.15 12.21
C TYR A 100 -6.84 2.53 11.82
N ARG A 101 -6.82 3.46 12.77
CA ARG A 101 -7.29 4.83 12.54
C ARG A 101 -6.09 5.75 12.28
N LEU A 102 -6.08 6.35 11.09
CA LEU A 102 -5.15 7.42 10.74
C LEU A 102 -5.88 8.77 10.80
N SER A 103 -5.28 9.78 11.40
CA SER A 103 -5.90 11.10 11.60
C SER A 103 -4.89 12.21 11.35
N GLU A 104 -5.35 13.28 10.71
CA GLU A 104 -4.57 14.48 10.47
C GLU A 104 -5.39 15.73 10.82
N LEU A 105 -4.71 16.77 11.28
CA LEU A 105 -5.29 18.08 11.55
C LEU A 105 -4.83 19.08 10.50
N VAL A 106 -5.72 19.45 9.59
CA VAL A 106 -5.47 20.51 8.60
C VAL A 106 -5.96 21.85 9.17
N ARG A 107 -5.05 22.81 9.27
CA ARG A 107 -5.38 24.18 9.66
C ARG A 107 -5.31 25.08 8.42
N LEU A 108 -6.35 25.87 8.21
CA LEU A 108 -6.45 26.82 7.13
C LEU A 108 -6.73 28.21 7.71
N GLY A 109 -6.03 29.23 7.22
CA GLY A 109 -6.30 30.63 7.61
C GLY A 109 -7.68 31.06 7.13
N LEU A 110 -8.36 31.88 7.94
CA LEU A 110 -9.72 32.35 7.61
C LEU A 110 -9.76 33.14 6.31
N GLU A 111 -8.72 33.85 5.96
CA GLU A 111 -8.58 34.59 4.71
C GLU A 111 -8.66 33.67 3.48
N PHE A 112 -7.95 32.53 3.52
CA PHE A 112 -8.03 31.53 2.44
C PHE A 112 -9.38 30.80 2.40
N ALA A 113 -9.96 30.49 3.56
CA ALA A 113 -11.27 29.88 3.62
C ALA A 113 -12.38 30.76 3.06
N SER A 114 -12.27 32.09 3.23
CA SER A 114 -13.24 33.06 2.75
C SER A 114 -13.06 33.44 1.27
N ASP A 115 -11.88 33.24 0.69
CA ASP A 115 -11.60 33.55 -0.71
C ASP A 115 -12.28 32.54 -1.64
N GLN A 116 -13.14 33.03 -2.53
CA GLN A 116 -13.88 32.20 -3.48
C GLN A 116 -12.98 31.69 -4.62
N SER A 117 -11.90 32.39 -4.92
CA SER A 117 -10.93 31.99 -5.94
C SER A 117 -10.01 30.86 -5.48
N PHE A 118 -9.91 30.65 -4.17
CA PHE A 118 -9.09 29.59 -3.60
C PHE A 118 -9.78 28.22 -3.73
N ALA A 119 -9.12 27.28 -4.42
CA ALA A 119 -9.61 25.91 -4.60
C ALA A 119 -9.41 25.08 -3.33
N ILE A 120 -10.23 25.33 -2.30
CA ILE A 120 -10.12 24.69 -0.98
C ILE A 120 -10.20 23.16 -1.06
N GLU A 121 -11.05 22.62 -1.94
CA GLU A 121 -11.19 21.19 -2.15
C GLU A 121 -9.88 20.57 -2.59
N ASP A 122 -9.30 21.08 -3.67
CA ASP A 122 -8.07 20.53 -4.24
C ASP A 122 -6.89 20.66 -3.28
N TYR A 123 -6.82 21.77 -2.54
CA TYR A 123 -5.81 21.96 -1.49
C TYR A 123 -5.94 20.93 -0.37
N VAL A 124 -7.14 20.78 0.21
CA VAL A 124 -7.38 19.88 1.35
C VAL A 124 -7.19 18.43 0.91
N ILE A 125 -7.74 18.02 -0.22
CA ILE A 125 -7.60 16.67 -0.75
C ILE A 125 -6.14 16.36 -1.07
N GLY A 126 -5.44 17.26 -1.75
CA GLY A 126 -4.03 17.07 -2.09
C GLY A 126 -3.14 16.96 -0.86
N LYS A 127 -3.39 17.81 0.15
CA LYS A 127 -2.65 17.77 1.41
C LYS A 127 -2.91 16.48 2.17
N MET A 128 -4.18 16.11 2.38
CA MET A 128 -4.55 14.88 3.08
C MET A 128 -4.00 13.64 2.36
N ALA A 129 -4.12 13.57 1.03
CA ALA A 129 -3.63 12.43 0.28
C ALA A 129 -2.11 12.23 0.40
N ARG A 130 -1.33 13.31 0.40
CA ARG A 130 0.12 13.24 0.62
C ARG A 130 0.46 12.80 2.05
N CYS A 131 -0.11 13.46 3.05
CA CYS A 131 0.18 13.13 4.45
C CYS A 131 -0.21 11.70 4.79
N PHE A 132 -1.39 11.27 4.35
CA PHE A 132 -1.84 9.89 4.57
C PHE A 132 -1.01 8.91 3.74
N GLY A 133 -0.74 9.21 2.47
CA GLY A 133 0.09 8.38 1.60
C GLY A 133 1.47 8.12 2.19
N THR A 134 2.15 9.16 2.65
CA THR A 134 3.47 9.04 3.30
C THR A 134 3.39 8.22 4.59
N SER A 135 2.40 8.48 5.45
CA SER A 135 2.24 7.76 6.72
C SER A 135 1.88 6.29 6.51
N GLU A 136 0.99 6.01 5.56
CA GLU A 136 0.62 4.64 5.18
C GLU A 136 1.82 3.89 4.60
N GLU A 137 2.58 4.49 3.70
CA GLU A 137 3.75 3.87 3.09
C GLU A 137 4.81 3.52 4.12
N GLN A 138 5.08 4.42 5.05
CA GLN A 138 5.98 4.16 6.16
C GLN A 138 5.49 3.00 7.03
N ALA A 139 4.19 2.94 7.33
CA ALA A 139 3.59 1.86 8.09
C ALA A 139 3.56 0.52 7.33
N PHE A 140 3.33 0.54 6.03
CA PHE A 140 3.35 -0.68 5.20
C PHE A 140 4.76 -1.27 5.07
N ILE A 141 5.80 -0.47 5.15
CA ILE A 141 7.19 -0.94 5.11
C ILE A 141 7.68 -1.32 6.51
N ASN A 142 7.54 -0.43 7.49
CA ASN A 142 8.20 -0.54 8.80
C ASN A 142 7.22 -0.66 9.98
N GLY A 143 5.93 -0.84 9.73
CA GLY A 143 4.92 -0.86 10.79
C GLY A 143 5.12 -1.99 11.80
N THR A 144 4.81 -1.70 13.06
CA THR A 144 5.02 -2.62 14.19
C THR A 144 3.84 -3.53 14.49
N GLY A 145 2.67 -3.31 13.85
CA GLY A 145 1.43 -4.02 14.18
C GLY A 145 0.70 -3.48 15.42
N GLU A 146 1.32 -2.59 16.20
CA GLU A 146 0.71 -1.97 17.37
C GLU A 146 0.15 -0.60 17.02
N ASN A 147 -1.17 -0.43 17.06
CA ASN A 147 -1.89 0.79 16.65
C ASN A 147 -1.63 1.26 15.21
N GLN A 148 -0.96 0.47 14.42
CA GLN A 148 -0.65 0.67 13.01
C GLN A 148 -0.52 -0.69 12.29
N PRO A 149 -0.62 -0.75 10.96
CA PRO A 149 -0.45 -2.01 10.23
C PRO A 149 0.91 -2.66 10.48
N THR A 150 0.98 -3.97 10.37
CA THR A 150 2.25 -4.71 10.32
C THR A 150 2.92 -4.44 8.99
N GLY A 151 4.18 -4.01 9.03
CA GLY A 151 4.96 -3.69 7.85
C GLY A 151 5.63 -4.92 7.21
N ILE A 152 6.03 -4.80 5.96
CA ILE A 152 6.71 -5.86 5.21
C ILE A 152 8.03 -6.26 5.88
N LEU A 153 8.74 -5.31 6.50
CA LEU A 153 10.02 -5.54 7.18
C LEU A 153 9.88 -5.95 8.66
N HIS A 154 8.66 -6.25 9.13
CA HIS A 154 8.46 -6.70 10.49
C HIS A 154 9.14 -8.05 10.74
N ALA A 155 9.81 -8.22 11.87
CA ALA A 155 10.71 -9.36 12.13
C ALA A 155 10.01 -10.72 12.19
N THR A 156 8.76 -10.77 12.66
CA THR A 156 8.01 -12.03 12.86
C THR A 156 6.84 -12.20 11.89
N ASP A 157 6.12 -11.12 11.63
CA ASP A 157 4.88 -11.16 10.86
C ASP A 157 5.01 -10.43 9.51
N GLY A 158 6.23 -10.07 9.13
CA GLY A 158 6.56 -9.43 7.86
C GLY A 158 6.79 -10.43 6.72
N ALA A 159 7.40 -9.95 5.64
CA ALA A 159 7.76 -10.79 4.52
C ALA A 159 8.90 -11.77 4.86
N GLU A 160 8.91 -12.92 4.20
CA GLU A 160 9.97 -13.91 4.34
C GLU A 160 11.32 -13.37 3.89
N THR A 161 12.38 -13.65 4.66
CA THR A 161 13.75 -13.26 4.32
C THR A 161 14.34 -14.23 3.31
N GLY A 162 14.47 -13.83 2.06
CA GLY A 162 15.03 -14.67 1.01
C GLY A 162 16.54 -14.84 1.07
N VAL A 163 17.26 -13.77 1.41
CA VAL A 163 18.75 -13.77 1.51
C VAL A 163 19.18 -12.78 2.60
N THR A 164 20.16 -13.17 3.38
CA THR A 164 20.88 -12.26 4.29
C THR A 164 22.24 -11.93 3.66
N ALA A 165 22.55 -10.62 3.55
CA ALA A 165 23.82 -10.15 3.03
C ALA A 165 24.98 -10.58 3.95
N GLU A 166 26.14 -10.88 3.36
CA GLU A 166 27.35 -11.23 4.11
C GLU A 166 28.00 -10.02 4.80
N SER A 167 27.72 -8.81 4.29
CA SER A 167 28.25 -7.55 4.82
C SER A 167 27.11 -6.55 5.07
N ASP A 168 27.19 -5.85 6.19
CA ASP A 168 26.23 -4.80 6.56
C ASP A 168 26.37 -3.52 5.70
N SER A 169 27.47 -3.37 4.97
CA SER A 169 27.80 -2.14 4.24
C SER A 169 27.97 -2.32 2.73
N ALA A 170 27.88 -3.54 2.22
CA ALA A 170 28.10 -3.82 0.79
C ALA A 170 27.17 -4.93 0.30
N ILE A 171 26.62 -4.74 -0.89
CA ILE A 171 25.80 -5.74 -1.57
C ILE A 171 26.58 -6.28 -2.74
N SER A 172 26.67 -7.61 -2.87
CA SER A 172 27.32 -8.27 -4.00
C SER A 172 26.31 -8.59 -5.11
N TYR A 173 26.82 -8.71 -6.33
CA TYR A 173 25.97 -9.11 -7.47
C TYR A 173 25.38 -10.51 -7.29
N ASP A 174 26.15 -11.42 -6.67
CA ASP A 174 25.71 -12.79 -6.40
C ASP A 174 24.56 -12.86 -5.41
N GLU A 175 24.52 -11.96 -4.41
CA GLU A 175 23.41 -11.85 -3.46
C GLU A 175 22.14 -11.40 -4.14
N ILE A 176 22.22 -10.50 -5.11
CA ILE A 176 21.07 -10.07 -5.91
C ILE A 176 20.50 -11.24 -6.72
N ILE A 177 21.38 -12.02 -7.36
CA ILE A 177 20.97 -13.22 -8.10
C ILE A 177 20.34 -14.24 -7.16
N LYS A 178 20.93 -14.48 -5.99
CA LYS A 178 20.37 -15.38 -4.98
C LYS A 178 18.99 -14.91 -4.52
N LEU A 179 18.82 -13.60 -4.27
CA LEU A 179 17.54 -13.01 -3.87
C LEU A 179 16.48 -13.17 -4.98
N TYR A 180 16.83 -12.93 -6.23
CA TYR A 180 15.93 -13.17 -7.35
C TYR A 180 15.50 -14.63 -7.46
N LEU A 181 16.41 -15.56 -7.20
CA LEU A 181 16.16 -16.99 -7.30
C LEU A 181 15.46 -17.56 -6.06
N SER A 182 15.50 -16.89 -4.90
CA SER A 182 14.77 -17.31 -3.70
C SER A 182 13.25 -17.22 -3.88
N VAL A 183 12.79 -16.31 -4.72
CA VAL A 183 11.36 -16.22 -5.06
C VAL A 183 10.96 -17.39 -5.97
N ASP A 184 9.81 -18.03 -5.69
CA ASP A 184 9.29 -19.12 -6.50
C ASP A 184 9.10 -18.66 -7.96
N LYS A 185 9.40 -19.56 -8.90
CA LYS A 185 9.31 -19.34 -10.35
C LYS A 185 7.96 -18.79 -10.81
N LYS A 186 6.86 -19.23 -10.16
CA LYS A 186 5.48 -18.78 -10.46
C LYS A 186 5.29 -17.28 -10.26
N TYR A 187 6.01 -16.67 -9.29
CA TYR A 187 5.88 -15.26 -8.93
C TYR A 187 6.95 -14.36 -9.57
N ARG A 188 8.12 -14.87 -9.94
CA ARG A 188 9.24 -14.08 -10.49
C ARG A 188 8.86 -13.21 -11.69
N LYS A 189 7.95 -13.69 -12.54
CA LYS A 189 7.56 -12.99 -13.78
C LYS A 189 6.94 -11.61 -13.51
N HIS A 190 6.30 -11.47 -12.37
CA HIS A 190 5.60 -10.24 -11.95
C HIS A 190 6.25 -9.57 -10.72
N GLY A 191 7.44 -10.05 -10.36
CA GLY A 191 8.20 -9.48 -9.24
C GLY A 191 8.66 -8.05 -9.57
N THR A 192 8.61 -7.18 -8.56
CA THR A 192 9.10 -5.80 -8.66
C THR A 192 10.12 -5.56 -7.56
N TRP A 193 11.22 -4.90 -7.90
CA TRP A 193 12.23 -4.50 -6.94
C TRP A 193 11.77 -3.24 -6.21
N LEU A 194 11.81 -3.28 -4.89
CA LEU A 194 11.56 -2.12 -4.03
C LEU A 194 12.81 -1.87 -3.21
N MET A 195 13.39 -0.69 -3.33
CA MET A 195 14.62 -0.31 -2.64
C MET A 195 14.70 1.21 -2.46
N ASN A 196 15.52 1.66 -1.53
CA ASN A 196 15.81 3.10 -1.37
C ASN A 196 16.90 3.55 -2.38
N ASP A 197 17.06 4.88 -2.51
CA ASP A 197 18.02 5.48 -3.44
C ASP A 197 19.47 5.11 -3.14
N GLU A 198 19.85 4.97 -1.87
CA GLU A 198 21.20 4.54 -1.48
C GLU A 198 21.52 3.14 -1.96
N THR A 199 20.57 2.21 -1.78
CA THR A 199 20.69 0.85 -2.30
C THR A 199 20.71 0.85 -3.81
N ALA A 200 19.86 1.61 -4.47
CA ALA A 200 19.86 1.74 -5.93
C ALA A 200 21.18 2.28 -6.45
N LEU A 201 21.78 3.27 -5.78
CA LEU A 201 23.09 3.80 -6.12
C LEU A 201 24.19 2.74 -5.94
N ALA A 202 24.19 2.03 -4.81
CA ALA A 202 25.13 0.96 -4.54
C ALA A 202 25.10 -0.13 -5.63
N LEU A 203 23.91 -0.57 -6.02
CA LEU A 203 23.72 -1.56 -7.08
C LEU A 203 24.18 -1.06 -8.46
N ARG A 204 23.86 0.19 -8.80
CA ARG A 204 24.28 0.80 -10.08
C ARG A 204 25.78 1.03 -10.19
N THR A 205 26.47 1.16 -9.08
CA THR A 205 27.92 1.39 -9.04
C THR A 205 28.74 0.11 -8.95
N LEU A 206 28.11 -1.06 -8.92
CA LEU A 206 28.80 -2.35 -8.98
C LEU A 206 29.59 -2.50 -10.27
N LYS A 207 30.85 -2.92 -10.13
CA LYS A 207 31.79 -3.10 -11.24
C LYS A 207 32.30 -4.53 -11.30
N ASP A 208 32.65 -4.95 -12.51
CA ASP A 208 33.40 -6.19 -12.74
C ASP A 208 34.88 -6.05 -12.35
N SER A 209 35.63 -7.16 -12.48
CA SER A 209 37.09 -7.16 -12.21
C SER A 209 37.88 -6.29 -13.19
N ALA A 210 37.29 -5.90 -14.30
CA ALA A 210 37.90 -5.02 -15.32
C ALA A 210 37.51 -3.54 -15.09
N GLY A 211 36.71 -3.24 -14.09
CA GLY A 211 36.25 -1.88 -13.75
C GLY A 211 35.04 -1.38 -14.54
N ASN A 212 34.38 -2.24 -15.32
CA ASN A 212 33.15 -1.88 -16.03
C ASN A 212 31.97 -2.01 -15.13
N TYR A 213 30.98 -1.11 -15.29
CA TYR A 213 29.72 -1.20 -14.55
C TYR A 213 28.93 -2.42 -15.01
N LEU A 214 28.46 -3.23 -14.04
CA LEU A 214 27.64 -4.42 -14.31
C LEU A 214 26.24 -4.04 -14.77
N TRP A 215 25.73 -2.91 -14.33
CA TRP A 215 24.39 -2.43 -14.66
C TRP A 215 24.44 -1.34 -15.73
N LEU A 216 24.39 -1.73 -16.99
CA LEU A 216 24.48 -0.79 -18.12
C LEU A 216 23.12 -0.31 -18.66
N SER A 217 22.00 -0.86 -18.22
CA SER A 217 20.68 -0.51 -18.76
C SER A 217 20.00 0.60 -17.97
N LEU A 218 19.99 1.80 -18.55
CA LEU A 218 19.25 2.97 -18.04
C LEU A 218 17.76 2.98 -18.45
N ILE A 219 17.25 1.96 -19.18
CA ILE A 219 16.03 2.09 -19.95
C ILE A 219 14.77 1.54 -19.25
N HIS A 220 14.89 0.83 -18.13
CA HIS A 220 13.75 0.13 -17.50
C HIS A 220 13.51 0.43 -16.02
N ILE A 221 13.96 1.56 -15.52
CA ILE A 221 13.53 2.04 -14.22
C ILE A 221 12.54 3.18 -14.47
N SER A 222 11.27 2.89 -14.37
CA SER A 222 10.25 3.92 -14.20
C SER A 222 10.49 4.53 -12.82
N GLU A 223 11.14 5.68 -12.78
CA GLU A 223 11.19 6.50 -11.58
C GLU A 223 9.75 6.88 -11.24
N PRO A 224 9.28 6.62 -10.01
CA PRO A 224 8.11 7.30 -9.52
C PRO A 224 8.50 8.77 -9.33
N THR A 225 8.01 9.63 -10.22
CA THR A 225 8.09 11.09 -10.09
C THR A 225 7.16 11.58 -9.00
#